data_cc89c0c9485f7c3939423edc00f763db
#
_entry.id   cc89c0c9485f7c3939423edc00f763db
#
_cell.length_a   1.000
_cell.length_b   1.000
_cell.length_c   1.000
_cell.angle_alpha   90.00
_cell.angle_beta   90.00
_cell.angle_gamma   90.00
#
_symmetry.space_group_name_H-M   'P 1'
#
loop_
_entity.id
_entity.type
_entity.pdbx_description
1 polymer ?
#
loop_
_entity_poly.entity_id
_entity_poly.type
_entity_poly.pdbx_seq_one_letter_code
_entity_poly.pdbx_strand_id
1 'polypeptide(L)'
;LRRVQRQNLRVAAARYLDGRQRRADAVRVAGTFDVEKTWKSARQTQKLTLVKVQLLQMAGGRQRCMDCSDSAGADIEHFWPKAVYPERMFRWLNMLLCCTGCGRDCKGSEFPLMNGTPVLLDPTVDDPWEFLDFSPATGILFARMSRNGKTTAKGTETVRVFQFAKRDAVTLGYQRSFRRV
;
A
#
# COMPACT_ATOMS: atom_id res chain seq x y z
N LEU A 1 -7.39 10.42 2.78
CA LEU A 1 -6.62 9.81 1.70
C LEU A 1 -6.04 10.89 0.80
N ARG A 2 -4.92 10.59 0.19
CA ARG A 2 -4.29 11.47 -0.80
C ARG A 2 -3.53 10.62 -1.80
N ARG A 3 -3.42 11.11 -3.02
CA ARG A 3 -2.46 10.59 -3.98
C ARG A 3 -1.04 10.87 -3.49
N VAL A 4 -0.18 9.86 -3.52
CA VAL A 4 1.22 9.94 -3.14
C VAL A 4 2.08 9.99 -4.40
N GLN A 5 2.78 11.08 -4.61
CA GLN A 5 3.66 11.19 -5.77
C GLN A 5 4.87 10.24 -5.63
N ARG A 6 4.99 9.30 -6.56
CA ARG A 6 6.12 8.39 -6.61
C ARG A 6 7.41 9.16 -6.92
N GLN A 7 8.41 8.95 -6.10
CA GLN A 7 9.75 9.52 -6.29
C GLN A 7 10.73 8.44 -6.74
N ASN A 8 11.79 8.85 -7.40
CA ASN A 8 12.84 7.94 -7.80
C ASN A 8 13.70 7.53 -6.59
N LEU A 9 14.11 6.27 -6.56
CA LEU A 9 15.09 5.80 -5.60
C LEU A 9 16.49 6.35 -5.93
N ARG A 10 17.30 6.55 -4.90
CA ARG A 10 18.74 6.73 -5.08
C ARG A 10 19.32 5.51 -5.80
N VAL A 11 20.27 5.75 -6.69
CA VAL A 11 20.87 4.70 -7.56
C VAL A 11 21.35 3.48 -6.78
N ALA A 12 21.99 3.68 -5.63
CA ALA A 12 22.48 2.56 -4.80
C ALA A 12 21.34 1.68 -4.26
N ALA A 13 20.20 2.28 -3.84
CA ALA A 13 19.04 1.55 -3.37
C ALA A 13 18.32 0.82 -4.53
N ALA A 14 18.21 1.47 -5.69
CA ALA A 14 17.64 0.85 -6.89
C ALA A 14 18.46 -0.38 -7.32
N ARG A 15 19.78 -0.25 -7.44
CA ARG A 15 20.67 -1.37 -7.77
C ARG A 15 20.60 -2.52 -6.76
N TYR A 16 20.42 -2.18 -5.48
CA TYR A 16 20.24 -3.20 -4.44
C TYR A 16 18.93 -3.98 -4.65
N LEU A 17 17.80 -3.31 -4.88
CA LEU A 17 16.52 -3.97 -5.13
C LEU A 17 16.59 -4.85 -6.39
N ASP A 18 17.15 -4.35 -7.48
CA ASP A 18 17.30 -5.11 -8.73
C ASP A 18 18.17 -6.36 -8.52
N GLY A 19 19.27 -6.24 -7.78
CA GLY A 19 20.13 -7.37 -7.44
C GLY A 19 19.42 -8.40 -6.55
N ARG A 20 18.56 -7.95 -5.61
CA ARG A 20 17.74 -8.83 -4.77
C ARG A 20 16.68 -9.55 -5.59
N GLN A 21 16.01 -8.85 -6.53
CA GLN A 21 15.00 -9.46 -7.37
C GLN A 21 15.60 -10.52 -8.27
N ARG A 22 16.71 -10.22 -8.97
CA ARG A 22 17.38 -11.22 -9.82
C ARG A 22 17.76 -12.49 -9.05
N ARG A 23 18.27 -12.34 -7.80
CA ARG A 23 18.60 -13.51 -6.96
C ARG A 23 17.36 -14.28 -6.54
N ALA A 24 16.28 -13.59 -6.15
CA ALA A 24 15.01 -14.20 -5.80
C ALA A 24 14.43 -15.00 -6.99
N ASP A 25 14.47 -14.42 -8.19
CA ASP A 25 13.97 -15.05 -9.41
C ASP A 25 14.81 -16.30 -9.77
N ALA A 26 16.13 -16.26 -9.63
CA ALA A 26 17.01 -17.41 -9.86
C ALA A 26 16.71 -18.57 -8.90
N VAL A 27 16.55 -18.27 -7.58
CA VAL A 27 16.22 -19.29 -6.57
C VAL A 27 14.82 -19.86 -6.80
N ARG A 28 13.87 -19.02 -7.26
CA ARG A 28 12.51 -19.44 -7.60
C ARG A 28 12.49 -20.43 -8.77
N VAL A 29 13.26 -20.18 -9.81
CA VAL A 29 13.41 -21.11 -10.94
C VAL A 29 14.03 -22.43 -10.48
N ALA A 30 14.94 -22.41 -9.51
CA ALA A 30 15.53 -23.61 -8.93
C ALA A 30 14.60 -24.39 -7.97
N GLY A 31 13.37 -23.90 -7.72
CA GLY A 31 12.35 -24.59 -6.92
C GLY A 31 12.56 -24.57 -5.39
N THR A 32 13.51 -23.78 -4.88
CA THR A 32 13.88 -23.75 -3.44
C THR A 32 13.55 -22.39 -2.79
N PHE A 33 12.63 -21.62 -3.39
CA PHE A 33 12.33 -20.26 -2.98
C PHE A 33 11.43 -20.19 -1.75
N ASP A 34 11.95 -19.55 -0.69
CA ASP A 34 11.20 -19.22 0.52
C ASP A 34 10.99 -17.69 0.59
N VAL A 35 9.74 -17.27 0.42
CA VAL A 35 9.31 -15.86 0.41
C VAL A 35 9.67 -15.18 1.73
N GLU A 36 9.30 -15.78 2.87
CA GLU A 36 9.44 -15.14 4.17
C GLU A 36 10.91 -15.04 4.59
N LYS A 37 11.69 -16.09 4.40
CA LYS A 37 13.13 -16.10 4.65
C LYS A 37 13.86 -15.07 3.79
N THR A 38 13.49 -15.00 2.50
CA THR A 38 14.08 -14.05 1.55
C THR A 38 13.77 -12.61 1.93
N TRP A 39 12.53 -12.30 2.29
CA TRP A 39 12.13 -10.97 2.73
C TRP A 39 12.74 -10.61 4.08
N LYS A 40 12.71 -11.53 5.06
CA LYS A 40 13.31 -11.33 6.39
C LYS A 40 14.79 -10.98 6.29
N SER A 41 15.55 -11.69 5.46
CA SER A 41 16.99 -11.41 5.24
C SER A 41 17.20 -10.00 4.64
N ALA A 42 16.33 -9.54 3.73
CA ALA A 42 16.43 -8.22 3.14
C ALA A 42 16.13 -7.11 4.17
N ARG A 43 15.10 -7.29 5.02
CA ARG A 43 14.68 -6.31 6.04
C ARG A 43 15.79 -5.96 7.03
N GLN A 44 16.73 -6.85 7.26
CA GLN A 44 17.86 -6.66 8.19
C GLN A 44 19.00 -5.84 7.60
N THR A 45 18.92 -5.42 6.33
CA THR A 45 19.99 -4.69 5.68
C THR A 45 19.79 -3.18 5.75
N GLN A 46 20.89 -2.43 5.97
CA GLN A 46 20.87 -0.96 5.89
C GLN A 46 20.37 -0.44 4.54
N LYS A 47 20.58 -1.20 3.46
CA LYS A 47 20.13 -0.80 2.12
C LYS A 47 18.60 -0.80 2.00
N LEU A 48 17.89 -1.73 2.66
CA LEU A 48 16.44 -1.68 2.71
C LEU A 48 15.93 -0.59 3.65
N THR A 49 16.69 -0.22 4.68
CA THR A 49 16.40 0.96 5.50
C THR A 49 16.37 2.23 4.65
N LEU A 50 17.28 2.40 3.69
CA LEU A 50 17.27 3.55 2.76
C LEU A 50 16.02 3.58 1.88
N VAL A 51 15.51 2.41 1.47
CA VAL A 51 14.23 2.30 0.75
C VAL A 51 13.09 2.76 1.63
N LYS A 52 13.05 2.33 2.90
CA LYS A 52 12.04 2.75 3.87
C LYS A 52 12.10 4.27 4.12
N VAL A 53 13.29 4.84 4.25
CA VAL A 53 13.46 6.30 4.40
C VAL A 53 12.86 7.05 3.20
N GLN A 54 13.05 6.56 1.97
CA GLN A 54 12.44 7.17 0.78
C GLN A 54 10.91 7.10 0.83
N LEU A 55 10.33 5.97 1.27
CA LEU A 55 8.88 5.85 1.44
C LEU A 55 8.35 6.81 2.52
N LEU A 56 9.08 6.97 3.63
CA LEU A 56 8.73 7.93 4.68
C LEU A 56 8.73 9.37 4.14
N GLN A 57 9.72 9.75 3.32
CA GLN A 57 9.76 11.07 2.67
C GLN A 57 8.57 11.28 1.73
N MET A 58 8.21 10.28 0.93
CA MET A 58 7.02 10.32 0.06
C MET A 58 5.72 10.45 0.87
N ALA A 59 5.66 9.83 2.04
CA ALA A 59 4.51 9.95 2.94
C ALA A 59 4.38 11.34 3.59
N GLY A 60 5.39 12.21 3.43
CA GLY A 60 5.41 13.60 3.91
C GLY A 60 5.72 13.73 5.40
N GLY A 61 5.71 14.96 5.92
CA GLY A 61 6.20 15.27 7.26
C GLY A 61 5.50 14.52 8.40
N ARG A 62 4.27 14.07 8.20
CA ARG A 62 3.54 13.26 9.20
C ARG A 62 3.77 11.76 9.04
N GLN A 63 4.47 11.32 8.00
CA GLN A 63 4.81 9.92 7.73
C GLN A 63 3.63 8.96 7.85
N ARG A 64 2.46 9.38 7.35
CA ARG A 64 1.22 8.60 7.45
C ARG A 64 1.22 7.41 6.49
N CYS A 65 0.51 6.37 6.88
CA CYS A 65 0.20 5.22 6.03
C CYS A 65 -0.36 5.68 4.68
N MET A 66 0.14 5.13 3.58
CA MET A 66 -0.30 5.53 2.25
C MET A 66 -1.71 5.03 1.94
N ASP A 67 -2.17 3.93 2.59
CA ASP A 67 -3.50 3.36 2.36
C ASP A 67 -4.61 4.06 3.17
N CYS A 68 -4.40 4.39 4.45
CA CYS A 68 -5.45 5.02 5.25
C CYS A 68 -5.22 6.51 5.52
N SER A 69 -4.01 7.03 5.33
CA SER A 69 -3.59 8.42 5.62
C SER A 69 -3.85 8.89 7.06
N ASP A 70 -4.18 7.97 7.97
CA ASP A 70 -4.47 8.27 9.39
C ASP A 70 -3.33 7.81 10.29
N SER A 71 -3.10 6.52 10.39
CA SER A 71 -2.11 5.93 11.27
C SER A 71 -0.68 6.16 10.75
N ALA A 72 0.32 6.14 11.65
CA ALA A 72 1.72 6.24 11.25
C ALA A 72 2.14 5.06 10.35
N GLY A 73 2.87 5.36 9.29
CA GLY A 73 3.46 4.34 8.43
C GLY A 73 4.63 3.66 9.13
N ALA A 74 4.55 2.35 9.32
CA ALA A 74 5.51 1.57 10.10
C ALA A 74 6.35 0.62 9.24
N ASP A 75 5.74 -0.02 8.26
CA ASP A 75 6.32 -1.10 7.48
C ASP A 75 6.33 -0.82 5.97
N ILE A 76 7.23 -1.53 5.26
CA ILE A 76 7.16 -1.62 3.80
C ILE A 76 6.12 -2.68 3.47
N GLU A 77 5.08 -2.26 2.79
CA GLU A 77 4.03 -3.11 2.24
C GLU A 77 4.24 -3.32 0.74
N HIS A 78 3.69 -4.40 0.21
CA HIS A 78 3.72 -4.74 -1.20
C HIS A 78 2.31 -4.56 -1.79
N PHE A 79 2.13 -3.66 -2.75
CA PHE A 79 0.85 -3.49 -3.42
C PHE A 79 0.38 -4.83 -4.02
N TRP A 80 1.20 -5.47 -4.85
CA TRP A 80 1.07 -6.87 -5.26
C TRP A 80 1.70 -7.74 -4.17
N PRO A 81 0.93 -8.56 -3.43
CA PRO A 81 1.43 -9.30 -2.29
C PRO A 81 2.60 -10.22 -2.64
N LYS A 82 3.71 -10.07 -1.92
CA LYS A 82 4.93 -10.84 -2.17
C LYS A 82 4.77 -12.37 -2.09
N ALA A 83 3.78 -12.82 -1.30
CA ALA A 83 3.50 -14.25 -1.15
C ALA A 83 2.87 -14.85 -2.42
N VAL A 84 2.11 -14.04 -3.16
CA VAL A 84 1.42 -14.45 -4.40
C VAL A 84 2.24 -14.06 -5.63
N TYR A 85 2.93 -12.91 -5.58
CA TYR A 85 3.68 -12.32 -6.70
C TYR A 85 5.14 -12.09 -6.32
N PRO A 86 5.94 -13.14 -6.03
CA PRO A 86 7.33 -13.01 -5.57
C PRO A 86 8.25 -12.35 -6.62
N GLU A 87 7.90 -12.39 -7.90
CA GLU A 87 8.61 -11.70 -8.99
C GLU A 87 8.50 -10.16 -8.88
N ARG A 88 7.65 -9.65 -7.99
CA ARG A 88 7.46 -8.23 -7.69
C ARG A 88 7.96 -7.83 -6.29
N MET A 89 8.53 -8.77 -5.52
CA MET A 89 8.92 -8.56 -4.12
C MET A 89 9.89 -7.38 -3.95
N PHE A 90 10.87 -7.23 -4.83
CA PHE A 90 11.87 -6.17 -4.76
C PHE A 90 11.68 -5.10 -5.85
N ARG A 91 10.50 -5.00 -6.46
CA ARG A 91 10.20 -3.91 -7.40
C ARG A 91 9.82 -2.65 -6.63
N TRP A 92 10.54 -1.55 -6.87
CA TRP A 92 10.29 -0.28 -6.19
C TRP A 92 8.85 0.21 -6.34
N LEU A 93 8.29 0.10 -7.54
CA LEU A 93 6.90 0.51 -7.81
C LEU A 93 5.86 -0.33 -7.08
N ASN A 94 6.26 -1.49 -6.53
CA ASN A 94 5.41 -2.36 -5.74
C ASN A 94 5.44 -2.07 -4.23
N MET A 95 6.30 -1.14 -3.77
CA MET A 95 6.50 -0.88 -2.35
C MET A 95 5.74 0.36 -1.90
N LEU A 96 5.03 0.25 -0.79
CA LEU A 96 4.27 1.31 -0.12
C LEU A 96 4.70 1.43 1.33
N LEU A 97 4.47 2.59 1.96
CA LEU A 97 4.56 2.75 3.40
C LEU A 97 3.19 2.49 4.03
N CYS A 98 3.11 1.50 4.90
CA CYS A 98 1.83 1.06 5.46
C CYS A 98 1.87 0.97 6.98
N CYS A 99 0.74 1.19 7.65
CA CYS A 99 0.56 0.84 9.05
C CYS A 99 0.21 -0.65 9.19
N THR A 100 0.43 -1.20 10.38
CA THR A 100 0.14 -2.61 10.69
C THR A 100 -1.32 -2.96 10.37
N GLY A 101 -2.26 -2.12 10.79
CA GLY A 101 -3.69 -2.33 10.54
C GLY A 101 -4.05 -2.46 9.06
N CYS A 102 -3.49 -1.64 8.17
CA CYS A 102 -3.76 -1.76 6.74
C CYS A 102 -3.05 -2.98 6.13
N GLY A 103 -1.75 -3.17 6.43
CA GLY A 103 -0.95 -4.20 5.78
C GLY A 103 -1.24 -5.61 6.29
N ARG A 104 -1.17 -5.82 7.61
CA ARG A 104 -1.29 -7.17 8.20
C ARG A 104 -2.73 -7.54 8.51
N ASP A 105 -3.46 -6.64 9.19
CA ASP A 105 -4.75 -7.00 9.76
C ASP A 105 -5.88 -6.97 8.71
N CYS A 106 -5.75 -6.09 7.69
CA CYS A 106 -6.76 -5.95 6.64
C CYS A 106 -6.32 -6.61 5.33
N LYS A 107 -5.32 -6.04 4.65
CA LYS A 107 -4.96 -6.47 3.30
C LYS A 107 -4.28 -7.85 3.28
N GLY A 108 -3.23 -8.06 4.07
CA GLY A 108 -2.46 -9.32 4.03
C GLY A 108 -2.05 -9.72 2.61
N SER A 109 -2.52 -10.88 2.17
CA SER A 109 -2.34 -11.38 0.81
C SER A 109 -3.57 -11.19 -0.09
N GLU A 110 -4.61 -10.51 0.41
CA GLU A 110 -5.83 -10.26 -0.34
C GLU A 110 -5.58 -9.22 -1.45
N PHE A 111 -5.80 -9.63 -2.70
CA PHE A 111 -5.49 -8.81 -3.86
C PHE A 111 -6.45 -9.13 -5.01
N PRO A 112 -7.66 -8.57 -4.99
CA PRO A 112 -8.67 -8.86 -6.00
C PRO A 112 -8.26 -8.30 -7.36
N LEU A 113 -8.44 -9.13 -8.38
CA LEU A 113 -8.22 -8.79 -9.78
C LEU A 113 -9.54 -8.91 -10.56
N MET A 114 -9.71 -8.05 -11.55
CA MET A 114 -10.76 -8.15 -12.56
C MET A 114 -10.08 -8.15 -13.94
N ASN A 115 -10.25 -9.24 -14.67
CA ASN A 115 -9.57 -9.45 -15.97
C ASN A 115 -8.04 -9.20 -15.89
N GLY A 116 -7.40 -9.71 -14.83
CA GLY A 116 -5.96 -9.56 -14.61
C GLY A 116 -5.51 -8.17 -14.13
N THR A 117 -6.43 -7.21 -13.99
CA THR A 117 -6.14 -5.85 -13.54
C THR A 117 -6.50 -5.69 -12.07
N PRO A 118 -5.63 -5.06 -11.25
CA PRO A 118 -5.92 -4.79 -9.85
C PRO A 118 -7.16 -3.91 -9.66
N VAL A 119 -8.06 -4.36 -8.79
CA VAL A 119 -9.22 -3.58 -8.36
C VAL A 119 -9.08 -3.07 -6.92
N LEU A 120 -7.86 -3.03 -6.41
CA LEU A 120 -7.47 -2.21 -5.27
C LEU A 120 -6.89 -0.88 -5.72
N LEU A 121 -7.09 0.14 -4.91
CA LEU A 121 -6.54 1.48 -5.12
C LEU A 121 -5.03 1.46 -4.81
N ASP A 122 -4.21 1.86 -5.79
CA ASP A 122 -2.80 2.15 -5.58
C ASP A 122 -2.63 3.65 -5.30
N PRO A 123 -2.31 4.05 -4.06
CA PRO A 123 -2.22 5.47 -3.71
C PRO A 123 -1.11 6.22 -4.44
N THR A 124 -0.21 5.51 -5.14
CA THR A 124 0.87 6.13 -5.92
C THR A 124 0.52 6.33 -7.40
N VAL A 125 -0.57 5.75 -7.85
CA VAL A 125 -1.08 5.80 -9.23
C VAL A 125 -2.42 6.51 -9.29
N ASP A 126 -3.35 6.07 -8.44
CA ASP A 126 -4.74 6.53 -8.45
C ASP A 126 -4.92 7.81 -7.61
N ASP A 127 -5.88 8.66 -7.98
CA ASP A 127 -6.42 9.64 -7.06
C ASP A 127 -7.53 8.96 -6.24
N PRO A 128 -7.35 8.83 -4.90
CA PRO A 128 -8.34 8.14 -4.07
C PRO A 128 -9.75 8.73 -4.19
N TRP A 129 -9.87 10.03 -4.41
CA TRP A 129 -11.16 10.74 -4.46
C TRP A 129 -11.94 10.54 -5.76
N GLU A 130 -11.34 9.92 -6.77
CA GLU A 130 -12.07 9.42 -7.94
C GLU A 130 -12.88 8.16 -7.62
N PHE A 131 -12.48 7.39 -6.59
CA PHE A 131 -13.03 6.07 -6.26
C PHE A 131 -13.73 6.03 -4.91
N LEU A 132 -13.35 6.90 -3.99
CA LEU A 132 -13.82 6.94 -2.62
C LEU A 132 -14.44 8.29 -2.29
N ASP A 133 -15.32 8.26 -1.29
CA ASP A 133 -15.87 9.44 -0.66
C ASP A 133 -15.94 9.20 0.86
N PHE A 134 -16.29 10.21 1.67
CA PHE A 134 -16.42 10.04 3.10
C PHE A 134 -17.59 10.84 3.67
N SER A 135 -18.15 10.36 4.77
CA SER A 135 -19.18 11.07 5.54
C SER A 135 -18.50 12.02 6.53
N PRO A 136 -18.67 13.34 6.41
CA PRO A 136 -18.14 14.30 7.38
C PRO A 136 -18.68 14.09 8.80
N ALA A 137 -19.92 13.62 8.93
CA ALA A 137 -20.57 13.37 10.21
C ALA A 137 -19.95 12.20 10.98
N THR A 138 -19.57 11.13 10.25
CA THR A 138 -19.07 9.88 10.86
C THR A 138 -17.59 9.62 10.60
N GLY A 139 -16.99 10.26 9.60
CA GLY A 139 -15.63 9.96 9.13
C GLY A 139 -15.48 8.65 8.35
N ILE A 140 -16.60 7.96 8.08
CA ILE A 140 -16.60 6.68 7.36
C ILE A 140 -16.27 6.92 5.88
N LEU A 141 -15.27 6.19 5.39
CA LEU A 141 -14.93 6.11 3.98
C LEU A 141 -15.80 5.05 3.30
N PHE A 142 -16.32 5.37 2.13
CA PHE A 142 -17.15 4.48 1.32
C PHE A 142 -16.81 4.61 -0.18
N ALA A 143 -17.22 3.64 -0.97
CA ALA A 143 -17.03 3.68 -2.42
C ALA A 143 -17.86 4.82 -3.02
N ARG A 144 -17.21 5.69 -3.80
CA ARG A 144 -17.86 6.82 -4.45
C ARG A 144 -18.94 6.35 -5.42
N MET A 145 -20.10 6.93 -5.31
CA MET A 145 -21.22 6.68 -6.20
C MET A 145 -21.21 7.68 -7.38
N SER A 146 -21.33 7.15 -8.58
CA SER A 146 -21.59 7.93 -9.79
C SER A 146 -23.03 8.46 -9.81
N ARG A 147 -23.33 9.39 -10.71
CA ARG A 147 -24.69 9.98 -10.86
C ARG A 147 -25.80 8.95 -11.11
N ASN A 148 -25.46 7.80 -11.69
CA ASN A 148 -26.40 6.70 -11.94
C ASN A 148 -26.46 5.67 -10.78
N GLY A 149 -25.98 6.01 -9.60
CA GLY A 149 -26.02 5.16 -8.40
C GLY A 149 -25.05 3.97 -8.40
N LYS A 150 -24.13 3.86 -9.34
CA LYS A 150 -23.15 2.76 -9.42
C LYS A 150 -21.81 3.17 -8.81
N THR A 151 -21.18 2.22 -8.12
CA THR A 151 -19.80 2.34 -7.64
C THR A 151 -18.84 1.65 -8.61
N THR A 152 -17.55 2.00 -8.55
CA THR A 152 -16.51 1.27 -9.29
C THR A 152 -16.07 0.04 -8.51
N ALA A 153 -15.65 -1.02 -9.22
CA ALA A 153 -15.07 -2.21 -8.58
C ALA A 153 -13.88 -1.83 -7.69
N LYS A 154 -13.02 -0.91 -8.16
CA LYS A 154 -11.85 -0.45 -7.40
C LYS A 154 -12.25 0.22 -6.09
N GLY A 155 -13.23 1.11 -6.08
CA GLY A 155 -13.74 1.74 -4.86
C GLY A 155 -14.35 0.72 -3.90
N THR A 156 -15.22 -0.15 -4.41
CA THR A 156 -15.92 -1.17 -3.62
C THR A 156 -14.94 -2.15 -2.97
N GLU A 157 -14.00 -2.70 -3.74
CA GLU A 157 -13.03 -3.66 -3.24
C GLU A 157 -12.03 -3.02 -2.27
N THR A 158 -11.63 -1.77 -2.50
CA THR A 158 -10.75 -1.05 -1.57
C THR A 158 -11.40 -0.88 -0.20
N VAL A 159 -12.67 -0.45 -0.15
CA VAL A 159 -13.41 -0.31 1.11
C VAL A 159 -13.60 -1.66 1.80
N ARG A 160 -13.90 -2.70 1.03
CA ARG A 160 -14.08 -4.07 1.56
C ARG A 160 -12.80 -4.61 2.18
N VAL A 161 -11.67 -4.52 1.46
CA VAL A 161 -10.37 -5.08 1.90
C VAL A 161 -9.82 -4.32 3.10
N PHE A 162 -9.80 -2.99 3.05
CA PHE A 162 -9.23 -2.19 4.14
C PHE A 162 -10.16 -1.95 5.32
N GLN A 163 -11.44 -2.30 5.22
CA GLN A 163 -12.45 -2.25 6.27
C GLN A 163 -12.46 -0.90 7.04
N PHE A 164 -12.32 0.22 6.32
CA PHE A 164 -12.16 1.55 6.93
C PHE A 164 -13.26 1.89 7.95
N ALA A 165 -14.51 1.48 7.69
CA ALA A 165 -15.65 1.75 8.57
C ALA A 165 -15.57 1.02 9.92
N LYS A 166 -14.82 -0.08 10.02
CA LYS A 166 -14.66 -0.87 11.24
C LYS A 166 -13.47 -0.40 12.09
N ARG A 167 -12.80 0.66 11.70
CA ARG A 167 -11.56 1.13 12.32
C ARG A 167 -11.75 2.51 12.92
N ASP A 168 -12.12 2.57 14.20
CA ASP A 168 -12.44 3.82 14.92
C ASP A 168 -11.33 4.86 14.81
N ALA A 169 -10.06 4.45 14.88
CA ALA A 169 -8.93 5.37 14.71
C ALA A 169 -8.99 6.09 13.36
N VAL A 170 -9.30 5.37 12.28
CA VAL A 170 -9.41 5.93 10.94
C VAL A 170 -10.62 6.86 10.82
N THR A 171 -11.81 6.41 11.23
CA THR A 171 -13.04 7.20 11.14
C THR A 171 -12.96 8.48 11.98
N LEU A 172 -12.50 8.38 13.23
CA LEU A 172 -12.29 9.54 14.10
C LEU A 172 -11.22 10.50 13.57
N GLY A 173 -10.14 9.95 12.97
CA GLY A 173 -9.08 10.73 12.34
C GLY A 173 -9.61 11.58 11.19
N TYR A 174 -10.44 11.01 10.31
CA TYR A 174 -11.09 11.71 9.21
C TYR A 174 -12.09 12.76 9.71
N GLN A 175 -12.95 12.41 10.66
CA GLN A 175 -13.92 13.32 11.25
C GLN A 175 -13.23 14.55 11.89
N ARG A 176 -12.16 14.33 12.67
CA ARG A 176 -11.40 15.41 13.30
C ARG A 176 -10.67 16.28 12.27
N SER A 177 -10.13 15.68 11.21
CA SER A 177 -9.45 16.43 10.15
C SER A 177 -10.43 17.34 9.41
N PHE A 178 -11.63 16.88 9.12
CA PHE A 178 -12.67 17.67 8.48
C PHE A 178 -13.14 18.85 9.33
N ARG A 179 -13.30 18.66 10.66
CA ARG A 179 -13.76 19.73 11.58
C ARG A 179 -12.72 20.85 11.77
N ARG A 180 -11.48 20.67 11.32
CA ARG A 180 -10.40 21.67 11.44
C ARG A 180 -10.25 22.55 10.20
N VAL A 181 -11.01 22.31 9.16
CA VAL A 181 -11.07 23.10 7.92
C VAL A 181 -12.29 24.01 7.97
#